data_08dff206e3ce7dad17e8ff505cc5e34c
#
_entry.id   08dff206e3ce7dad17e8ff505cc5e34c
#
_cell.length_a   1.000
_cell.length_b   1.000
_cell.length_c   1.000
_cell.angle_alpha   90.00
_cell.angle_beta   90.00
_cell.angle_gamma   90.00
#
_symmetry.space_group_name_H-M   'P 1'
#
loop_
_entity.id
_entity.type
_entity.pdbx_description
1 polymer ?
#
loop_
_entity_poly.entity_id
_entity_poly.type
_entity_poly.pdbx_seq_one_letter_code
_entity_poly.pdbx_strand_id
1 'polypeptide(L)'
;MSGSTSSSFSKVLSGLLNFTTYYYKAYVIEGGEYRYGDVRTFATSAPSDWLELPATTGDEDYVGTVFRSGTTRNYAFCYSYSRCAPLWTAYTLTEADVLDSPIRATWSYNEAIKPEYQVCVSSSSYPTNYSSSGFAISSDNLFARGHQIPDADRKNSTDKAQTYILSNQTPQIQNSFNGGIWSSLETAERQFVVTDSSNQSNYNSQFTTTDILYVVTGPCYQTVGGNETVYELTGRSQDVVPYKVPIPNYYWKVFLKVKKSGNQIQSACAIGFWLAHKEYKNGEKYTDSTFIKSVNQIEAWTGFNLFANLPDSIEETVEDNSSWDSFKTFE
;
A
#
# COMPACT_ATOMS: atom_id res chain seq x y z
N MET A 1 -21.71 -35.14 40.18
CA MET A 1 -20.34 -35.54 39.86
C MET A 1 -19.95 -34.79 38.58
N SER A 2 -19.15 -33.76 38.70
CA SER A 2 -18.65 -32.97 37.59
C SER A 2 -17.40 -33.64 37.06
N GLY A 3 -17.50 -34.37 35.97
CA GLY A 3 -16.33 -34.87 35.26
C GLY A 3 -15.73 -33.74 34.41
N SER A 4 -14.64 -33.14 34.84
CA SER A 4 -13.81 -32.27 34.01
C SER A 4 -13.05 -33.15 33.01
N THR A 5 -13.57 -33.30 31.81
CA THR A 5 -12.77 -33.81 30.68
C THR A 5 -12.13 -32.61 30.00
N SER A 6 -10.88 -32.30 30.35
CA SER A 6 -10.06 -31.39 29.54
C SER A 6 -9.64 -32.14 28.28
N SER A 7 -10.48 -32.14 27.24
CA SER A 7 -10.11 -32.66 25.93
C SER A 7 -9.57 -31.51 25.09
N SER A 8 -8.29 -31.59 24.73
CA SER A 8 -7.75 -30.76 23.64
C SER A 8 -8.28 -31.26 22.31
N PHE A 9 -8.64 -30.35 21.42
CA PHE A 9 -8.99 -30.69 20.06
C PHE A 9 -8.14 -29.85 19.09
N SER A 10 -7.90 -30.37 17.92
CA SER A 10 -7.25 -29.63 16.83
C SER A 10 -8.05 -29.78 15.55
N LYS A 11 -8.01 -28.74 14.71
CA LYS A 11 -8.62 -28.75 13.40
C LYS A 11 -7.67 -28.14 12.39
N VAL A 12 -7.37 -28.85 11.34
CA VAL A 12 -6.65 -28.29 10.18
C VAL A 12 -7.65 -27.47 9.37
N LEU A 13 -7.25 -26.23 9.07
CA LEU A 13 -7.97 -25.33 8.16
C LEU A 13 -7.32 -25.41 6.78
N SER A 14 -8.13 -25.45 5.73
CA SER A 14 -7.69 -25.49 4.33
C SER A 14 -8.46 -24.46 3.50
N GLY A 15 -7.93 -24.12 2.32
CA GLY A 15 -8.56 -23.13 1.44
C GLY A 15 -8.42 -21.71 1.93
N LEU A 16 -7.46 -21.46 2.81
CA LEU A 16 -7.14 -20.10 3.28
C LEU A 16 -6.36 -19.36 2.19
N LEU A 17 -6.63 -18.06 2.05
CA LEU A 17 -5.90 -17.17 1.15
C LEU A 17 -4.51 -16.89 1.72
N ASN A 18 -3.54 -16.70 0.84
CA ASN A 18 -2.18 -16.34 1.21
C ASN A 18 -2.14 -14.91 1.79
N PHE A 19 -1.19 -14.66 2.68
CA PHE A 19 -0.91 -13.36 3.28
C PHE A 19 -2.18 -12.65 3.76
N THR A 20 -2.95 -13.33 4.60
CA THR A 20 -4.26 -12.86 5.05
C THR A 20 -4.44 -13.13 6.54
N THR A 21 -4.86 -12.12 7.29
CA THR A 21 -5.19 -12.24 8.70
C THR A 21 -6.58 -12.86 8.87
N TYR A 22 -6.66 -13.89 9.70
CA TYR A 22 -7.89 -14.58 10.06
C TYR A 22 -8.17 -14.43 11.55
N TYR A 23 -9.46 -14.25 11.85
CA TYR A 23 -9.98 -14.21 13.22
C TYR A 23 -10.73 -15.51 13.50
N TYR A 24 -10.49 -16.11 14.65
CA TYR A 24 -11.20 -17.33 15.05
C TYR A 24 -11.53 -17.32 16.54
N LYS A 25 -12.52 -18.08 16.91
CA LYS A 25 -12.86 -18.36 18.31
C LYS A 25 -13.35 -19.79 18.45
N ALA A 26 -12.95 -20.45 19.54
CA ALA A 26 -13.52 -21.74 19.90
C ALA A 26 -14.92 -21.56 20.48
N TYR A 27 -15.74 -22.60 20.42
CA TYR A 27 -17.02 -22.63 21.10
C TYR A 27 -17.29 -24.00 21.67
N VAL A 28 -18.15 -24.05 22.68
CA VAL A 28 -18.78 -25.27 23.21
C VAL A 28 -20.29 -25.12 23.15
N ILE A 29 -20.97 -26.23 23.06
CA ILE A 29 -22.43 -26.27 23.14
C ILE A 29 -22.77 -26.83 24.50
N GLU A 30 -23.45 -26.05 25.33
CA GLU A 30 -23.91 -26.42 26.66
C GLU A 30 -25.39 -26.13 26.78
N GLY A 31 -26.21 -27.15 27.06
CA GLY A 31 -27.68 -27.01 27.15
C GLY A 31 -28.37 -26.56 25.86
N GLY A 32 -27.73 -26.76 24.68
CA GLY A 32 -28.25 -26.33 23.38
C GLY A 32 -27.77 -24.90 22.98
N GLU A 33 -27.04 -24.21 23.84
CA GLU A 33 -26.52 -22.85 23.64
C GLU A 33 -25.05 -22.84 23.29
N TYR A 34 -24.65 -21.91 22.38
CA TYR A 34 -23.23 -21.70 22.03
C TYR A 34 -22.55 -20.79 23.06
N ARG A 35 -21.49 -21.28 23.67
CA ARG A 35 -20.57 -20.50 24.51
C ARG A 35 -19.23 -20.35 23.83
N TYR A 36 -18.83 -19.12 23.57
CA TYR A 36 -17.63 -18.79 22.81
C TYR A 36 -16.47 -18.42 23.74
N GLY A 37 -15.27 -18.86 23.38
CA GLY A 37 -14.03 -18.37 23.95
C GLY A 37 -13.59 -17.04 23.35
N ASP A 38 -12.40 -16.60 23.72
CA ASP A 38 -11.80 -15.36 23.20
C ASP A 38 -11.55 -15.44 21.70
N VAL A 39 -11.67 -14.28 21.04
CA VAL A 39 -11.23 -14.13 19.66
C VAL A 39 -9.72 -14.15 19.61
N ARG A 40 -9.17 -14.95 18.71
CA ARG A 40 -7.73 -15.04 18.42
C ARG A 40 -7.48 -14.80 16.95
N THR A 41 -6.26 -14.43 16.59
CA THR A 41 -5.86 -14.15 15.22
C THR A 41 -4.65 -15.00 14.82
N PHE A 42 -4.50 -15.20 13.53
CA PHE A 42 -3.26 -15.63 12.89
C PHE A 42 -3.24 -15.10 11.45
N ALA A 43 -2.05 -14.93 10.88
CA ALA A 43 -1.90 -14.62 9.47
C ALA A 43 -1.31 -15.82 8.73
N THR A 44 -1.74 -16.04 7.50
CA THR A 44 -1.13 -17.02 6.60
C THR A 44 0.13 -16.46 5.98
N SER A 45 1.11 -17.32 5.66
CA SER A 45 2.36 -16.91 5.01
C SER A 45 2.11 -16.46 3.56
N ALA A 46 3.00 -15.60 3.08
CA ALA A 46 3.10 -15.26 1.66
C ALA A 46 3.89 -16.33 0.89
N PRO A 47 3.63 -16.51 -0.42
CA PRO A 47 4.55 -17.21 -1.30
C PRO A 47 5.91 -16.46 -1.41
N SER A 48 6.99 -17.21 -1.50
CA SER A 48 8.35 -16.64 -1.58
C SER A 48 8.67 -15.91 -2.88
N ASP A 49 7.83 -16.05 -3.90
CA ASP A 49 7.94 -15.35 -5.18
C ASP A 49 7.23 -13.97 -5.20
N TRP A 50 6.60 -13.59 -4.08
CA TRP A 50 6.06 -12.25 -3.91
C TRP A 50 7.15 -11.29 -3.41
N LEU A 51 8.03 -10.90 -4.35
CA LEU A 51 9.26 -10.16 -4.03
C LEU A 51 9.00 -8.73 -3.51
N GLU A 52 7.84 -8.16 -3.79
CA GLU A 52 7.48 -6.81 -3.36
C GLU A 52 7.06 -6.74 -1.88
N LEU A 53 6.84 -7.87 -1.21
CA LEU A 53 6.31 -7.82 0.14
C LEU A 53 7.35 -7.40 1.18
N PRO A 54 7.02 -6.42 2.04
CA PRO A 54 7.74 -6.20 3.29
C PRO A 54 7.61 -7.40 4.24
N ALA A 55 8.62 -7.59 5.09
CA ALA A 55 8.48 -8.53 6.21
C ALA A 55 7.35 -8.10 7.15
N THR A 56 6.72 -9.07 7.79
CA THR A 56 5.74 -8.83 8.86
C THR A 56 6.32 -9.24 10.20
N THR A 57 6.04 -8.46 11.23
CA THR A 57 6.49 -8.72 12.62
C THR A 57 5.51 -9.58 13.41
N GLY A 58 4.26 -9.65 12.95
CA GLY A 58 3.14 -10.27 13.63
C GLY A 58 2.38 -9.35 14.59
N ASP A 59 2.83 -8.10 14.72
CA ASP A 59 2.20 -7.07 15.57
C ASP A 59 1.30 -6.11 14.78
N GLU A 60 1.15 -6.35 13.48
CA GLU A 60 0.30 -5.53 12.61
C GLU A 60 -1.19 -5.68 12.98
N ASP A 61 -1.94 -4.57 12.96
CA ASP A 61 -3.39 -4.59 13.19
C ASP A 61 -4.10 -5.51 12.18
N TYR A 62 -3.69 -5.44 10.91
CA TYR A 62 -4.20 -6.30 9.84
C TYR A 62 -3.24 -6.34 8.65
N VAL A 63 -2.97 -7.54 8.15
CA VAL A 63 -2.38 -7.76 6.82
C VAL A 63 -3.37 -8.50 5.94
N GLY A 64 -3.41 -8.16 4.66
CA GLY A 64 -4.35 -8.77 3.74
C GLY A 64 -3.93 -8.69 2.29
N THR A 65 -4.57 -9.52 1.47
CA THR A 65 -4.40 -9.54 0.03
C THR A 65 -5.76 -9.37 -0.65
N VAL A 66 -5.79 -8.49 -1.65
CA VAL A 66 -6.93 -8.37 -2.57
C VAL A 66 -6.60 -9.20 -3.81
N PHE A 67 -7.49 -10.11 -4.16
CA PHE A 67 -7.33 -11.00 -5.30
C PHE A 67 -8.20 -10.56 -6.47
N ARG A 68 -7.67 -10.62 -7.70
CA ARG A 68 -8.38 -10.31 -8.95
C ARG A 68 -9.46 -11.36 -9.22
N SER A 69 -9.02 -12.57 -9.47
CA SER A 69 -9.88 -13.74 -9.63
C SER A 69 -9.13 -14.97 -9.13
N GLY A 70 -9.81 -15.85 -8.43
CA GLY A 70 -9.18 -17.04 -7.87
C GLY A 70 -8.05 -16.69 -6.91
N THR A 71 -6.83 -17.12 -7.23
CA THR A 71 -5.63 -16.89 -6.42
C THR A 71 -4.69 -15.82 -6.98
N THR A 72 -5.05 -15.17 -8.11
CA THR A 72 -4.22 -14.11 -8.70
C THR A 72 -4.33 -12.85 -7.87
N ARG A 73 -3.20 -12.42 -7.30
CA ARG A 73 -3.11 -11.22 -6.45
C ARG A 73 -3.31 -9.95 -7.28
N ASN A 74 -4.09 -9.01 -6.77
CA ASN A 74 -4.12 -7.63 -7.23
C ASN A 74 -3.10 -6.78 -6.47
N TYR A 75 -3.17 -6.79 -5.13
CA TYR A 75 -2.19 -6.17 -4.25
C TYR A 75 -2.28 -6.77 -2.84
N ALA A 76 -1.22 -6.62 -2.06
CA ALA A 76 -1.22 -6.89 -0.64
C ALA A 76 -1.05 -5.59 0.14
N PHE A 77 -1.45 -5.56 1.41
CA PHE A 77 -1.38 -4.36 2.23
C PHE A 77 -1.25 -4.70 3.72
N CYS A 78 -0.63 -3.80 4.46
CA CYS A 78 -0.67 -3.74 5.91
C CYS A 78 -1.51 -2.54 6.33
N TYR A 79 -2.46 -2.72 7.24
CA TYR A 79 -3.43 -1.70 7.62
C TYR A 79 -3.32 -1.35 9.10
N SER A 80 -3.41 -0.07 9.42
CA SER A 80 -3.48 0.41 10.79
C SER A 80 -4.87 0.92 11.13
N TYR A 81 -5.46 0.34 12.18
CA TYR A 81 -6.76 0.78 12.71
C TYR A 81 -6.70 2.18 13.29
N SER A 82 -5.61 2.51 13.99
CA SER A 82 -5.44 3.84 14.58
C SER A 82 -5.19 4.94 13.56
N ARG A 83 -4.67 4.59 12.36
CA ARG A 83 -4.45 5.53 11.26
C ARG A 83 -5.61 5.54 10.26
N CYS A 84 -6.50 4.57 10.31
CA CYS A 84 -7.58 4.35 9.34
C CYS A 84 -7.04 4.32 7.90
N ALA A 85 -5.88 3.71 7.70
CA ALA A 85 -5.13 3.74 6.46
C ALA A 85 -4.18 2.56 6.31
N PRO A 86 -3.82 2.17 5.08
CA PRO A 86 -2.70 1.26 4.88
C PRO A 86 -1.39 1.93 5.30
N LEU A 87 -0.52 1.18 5.97
CA LEU A 87 0.85 1.59 6.27
C LEU A 87 1.76 1.34 5.07
N TRP A 88 1.48 0.30 4.32
CA TRP A 88 2.03 0.05 3.01
C TRP A 88 1.06 -0.75 2.14
N THR A 89 1.19 -0.58 0.84
CA THR A 89 0.55 -1.37 -0.22
C THR A 89 1.63 -1.86 -1.17
N ALA A 90 1.61 -3.16 -1.49
CA ALA A 90 2.61 -3.81 -2.30
C ALA A 90 1.95 -4.54 -3.48
N TYR A 91 2.48 -4.35 -4.69
CA TYR A 91 1.90 -4.89 -5.91
C TYR A 91 2.93 -5.08 -7.02
N THR A 92 2.57 -5.88 -8.00
CA THR A 92 3.31 -5.98 -9.25
C THR A 92 2.59 -5.21 -10.35
N LEU A 93 3.38 -4.65 -11.26
CA LEU A 93 2.91 -3.98 -12.46
C LEU A 93 3.56 -4.63 -13.68
N THR A 94 2.75 -4.91 -14.71
CA THR A 94 3.16 -5.42 -16.00
C THR A 94 2.54 -4.59 -17.12
N GLU A 95 3.03 -4.68 -18.34
CA GLU A 95 2.41 -3.99 -19.49
C GLU A 95 0.94 -4.34 -19.66
N ALA A 96 0.57 -5.60 -19.37
CA ALA A 96 -0.81 -6.05 -19.46
C ALA A 96 -1.76 -5.38 -18.46
N ASP A 97 -1.23 -4.84 -17.38
CA ASP A 97 -2.00 -4.10 -16.35
C ASP A 97 -2.28 -2.65 -16.77
N VAL A 98 -1.40 -2.09 -17.61
CA VAL A 98 -1.45 -0.68 -18.00
C VAL A 98 -2.28 -0.52 -19.24
N LEU A 99 -3.46 0.03 -19.12
CA LEU A 99 -4.21 0.56 -20.27
C LEU A 99 -5.20 1.61 -19.81
N ASP A 100 -5.43 2.56 -20.68
CA ASP A 100 -6.36 3.63 -20.45
C ASP A 100 -7.80 3.10 -20.35
N SER A 101 -8.33 3.09 -19.14
CA SER A 101 -9.77 2.93 -18.91
C SER A 101 -10.27 4.15 -18.16
N PRO A 102 -11.10 5.00 -18.78
CA PRO A 102 -11.61 6.23 -18.18
C PRO A 102 -12.64 5.97 -17.08
N ILE A 103 -13.05 4.72 -16.87
CA ILE A 103 -14.09 4.36 -15.91
C ILE A 103 -13.54 4.47 -14.50
N ARG A 104 -14.09 5.38 -13.70
CA ARG A 104 -13.85 5.44 -12.24
C ARG A 104 -14.86 4.55 -11.53
N ALA A 105 -14.39 3.78 -10.55
CA ALA A 105 -15.26 2.98 -9.70
C ALA A 105 -15.74 3.80 -8.48
N THR A 106 -16.72 3.24 -7.78
CA THR A 106 -17.21 3.81 -6.51
C THR A 106 -16.40 3.26 -5.36
N TRP A 107 -16.06 4.10 -4.38
CA TRP A 107 -15.38 3.67 -3.15
C TRP A 107 -16.26 2.71 -2.35
N SER A 108 -15.64 1.68 -1.81
CA SER A 108 -16.28 0.66 -0.97
C SER A 108 -15.45 0.32 0.25
N TYR A 109 -16.11 -0.17 1.30
CA TYR A 109 -15.41 -0.72 2.46
C TYR A 109 -14.65 -2.00 2.10
N ASN A 110 -13.53 -2.22 2.78
CA ASN A 110 -12.94 -3.54 2.88
C ASN A 110 -13.75 -4.37 3.88
N GLU A 111 -14.36 -5.45 3.44
CA GLU A 111 -15.25 -6.28 4.26
C GLU A 111 -14.54 -6.98 5.43
N ALA A 112 -13.21 -7.16 5.33
CA ALA A 112 -12.41 -7.77 6.38
C ALA A 112 -12.03 -6.80 7.51
N ILE A 113 -12.25 -5.49 7.31
CA ILE A 113 -11.93 -4.44 8.27
C ILE A 113 -13.24 -3.79 8.72
N LYS A 114 -13.43 -3.64 10.02
CA LYS A 114 -14.65 -3.01 10.54
C LYS A 114 -14.78 -1.56 10.05
N PRO A 115 -16.01 -1.09 9.74
CA PRO A 115 -16.24 0.27 9.23
C PRO A 115 -15.69 1.39 10.13
N GLU A 116 -15.68 1.21 11.45
CA GLU A 116 -15.16 2.19 12.40
C GLU A 116 -13.64 2.45 12.25
N TYR A 117 -12.94 1.55 11.60
CA TYR A 117 -11.49 1.69 11.30
C TYR A 117 -11.24 2.12 9.85
N GLN A 118 -12.25 2.46 9.09
CA GLN A 118 -12.14 2.91 7.71
C GLN A 118 -12.79 4.27 7.53
N VAL A 119 -12.27 5.09 6.62
CA VAL A 119 -12.87 6.37 6.30
C VAL A 119 -14.28 6.16 5.74
N CYS A 120 -15.23 7.05 6.08
CA CYS A 120 -16.61 6.91 5.63
C CYS A 120 -16.77 6.98 4.11
N VAL A 121 -17.40 5.99 3.48
CA VAL A 121 -17.62 5.94 2.03
C VAL A 121 -18.61 6.99 1.53
N SER A 122 -19.57 7.42 2.36
CA SER A 122 -20.59 8.39 1.98
C SER A 122 -20.07 9.81 1.77
N SER A 123 -18.84 10.08 2.19
CA SER A 123 -18.18 11.36 1.96
C SER A 123 -17.44 11.35 0.62
N SER A 124 -17.74 12.31 -0.27
CA SER A 124 -17.02 12.48 -1.54
C SER A 124 -15.57 12.96 -1.36
N SER A 125 -15.27 13.53 -0.20
CA SER A 125 -13.95 13.92 0.26
C SER A 125 -13.79 13.46 1.70
N TYR A 126 -12.57 13.48 2.23
CA TYR A 126 -12.38 13.29 3.66
C TYR A 126 -13.34 14.18 4.46
N PRO A 127 -13.79 13.73 5.64
CA PRO A 127 -14.50 14.61 6.56
C PRO A 127 -13.53 15.76 6.84
N THR A 128 -13.80 16.94 6.29
CA THR A 128 -12.80 18.01 6.34
C THR A 128 -13.36 19.27 6.98
N ASN A 129 -12.70 19.67 8.02
CA ASN A 129 -12.37 21.08 8.17
C ASN A 129 -10.83 21.18 8.29
N TYR A 130 -10.13 21.12 7.15
CA TYR A 130 -8.67 21.17 7.12
C TYR A 130 -8.13 22.47 7.70
N SER A 131 -8.89 23.57 7.65
CA SER A 131 -8.50 24.86 8.23
C SER A 131 -8.31 24.78 9.75
N SER A 132 -8.90 23.82 10.43
CA SER A 132 -8.72 23.59 11.87
C SER A 132 -7.71 22.49 12.19
N SER A 133 -7.18 21.78 11.19
CA SER A 133 -6.22 20.70 11.40
C SER A 133 -4.83 21.19 11.85
N GLY A 134 -4.47 22.45 11.53
CA GLY A 134 -3.13 22.98 11.70
C GLY A 134 -2.14 22.52 10.63
N PHE A 135 -2.52 21.64 9.72
CA PHE A 135 -1.70 21.19 8.60
C PHE A 135 -1.59 22.31 7.55
N ALA A 136 -0.38 22.54 7.03
CA ALA A 136 -0.12 23.63 6.08
C ALA A 136 -0.64 23.27 4.69
N ILE A 137 -1.81 23.79 4.35
CA ILE A 137 -2.49 23.64 3.05
C ILE A 137 -3.19 24.97 2.69
N SER A 138 -3.17 25.34 1.41
CA SER A 138 -3.85 26.54 0.91
C SER A 138 -5.38 26.41 1.03
N SER A 139 -6.07 27.52 1.17
CA SER A 139 -7.54 27.57 1.34
C SER A 139 -8.32 27.08 0.12
N ASP A 140 -7.72 27.11 -1.06
CA ASP A 140 -8.29 26.68 -2.34
C ASP A 140 -7.92 25.23 -2.70
N ASN A 141 -7.19 24.53 -1.83
CA ASN A 141 -6.83 23.13 -1.97
C ASN A 141 -7.68 22.24 -1.05
N LEU A 142 -7.61 20.94 -1.22
CA LEU A 142 -8.36 19.97 -0.45
C LEU A 142 -7.58 18.65 -0.30
N PHE A 143 -8.01 17.81 0.63
CA PHE A 143 -7.55 16.45 0.72
C PHE A 143 -8.43 15.53 -0.15
N ALA A 144 -7.80 14.81 -1.06
CA ALA A 144 -8.42 13.76 -1.83
C ALA A 144 -8.24 12.39 -1.15
N ARG A 145 -9.04 11.43 -1.56
CA ARG A 145 -8.76 10.02 -1.34
C ARG A 145 -7.67 9.58 -2.29
N GLY A 146 -6.42 9.70 -1.84
CA GLY A 146 -5.26 9.30 -2.62
C GLY A 146 -5.13 7.78 -2.65
N HIS A 147 -4.97 7.22 -3.83
CA HIS A 147 -4.71 5.80 -4.02
C HIS A 147 -3.27 5.46 -3.62
N GLN A 148 -3.06 4.28 -3.04
CA GLN A 148 -1.71 3.72 -2.88
C GLN A 148 -1.31 2.95 -4.14
N ILE A 149 -2.10 1.98 -4.58
CA ILE A 149 -2.02 1.47 -5.95
C ILE A 149 -2.93 2.34 -6.84
N PRO A 150 -2.38 3.02 -7.87
CA PRO A 150 -3.16 3.88 -8.75
C PRO A 150 -4.24 3.11 -9.52
N ASP A 151 -5.36 3.75 -9.79
CA ASP A 151 -6.41 3.17 -10.62
C ASP A 151 -5.98 2.98 -12.09
N ALA A 152 -5.04 3.80 -12.56
CA ALA A 152 -4.47 3.71 -13.89
C ALA A 152 -3.55 2.49 -14.10
N ASP A 153 -3.13 1.85 -13.00
CA ASP A 153 -2.31 0.64 -13.01
C ASP A 153 -3.14 -0.64 -13.14
N ARG A 154 -4.44 -0.51 -13.35
CA ARG A 154 -5.36 -1.64 -13.56
C ARG A 154 -6.28 -1.37 -14.73
N LYS A 155 -6.11 -2.19 -15.77
CA LYS A 155 -6.80 -2.07 -17.05
C LYS A 155 -8.26 -2.47 -17.00
N ASN A 156 -8.54 -3.63 -16.44
CA ASN A 156 -9.91 -4.14 -16.46
C ASN A 156 -10.76 -3.53 -15.33
N SER A 157 -12.06 -3.46 -15.55
CA SER A 157 -12.99 -2.80 -14.65
C SER A 157 -13.05 -3.43 -13.26
N THR A 158 -12.87 -4.73 -13.15
CA THR A 158 -12.92 -5.46 -11.87
C THR A 158 -11.69 -5.16 -11.03
N ASP A 159 -10.49 -5.31 -11.60
CA ASP A 159 -9.23 -5.04 -10.89
C ASP A 159 -9.13 -3.56 -10.52
N LYS A 160 -9.58 -2.68 -11.41
CA LYS A 160 -9.67 -1.24 -11.16
C LYS A 160 -10.64 -0.92 -10.02
N ALA A 161 -11.81 -1.55 -9.97
CA ALA A 161 -12.76 -1.35 -8.88
C ALA A 161 -12.17 -1.73 -7.52
N GLN A 162 -11.27 -2.71 -7.48
CA GLN A 162 -10.58 -3.11 -6.27
C GLN A 162 -9.58 -2.06 -5.76
N THR A 163 -9.06 -1.17 -6.62
CA THR A 163 -8.23 -0.04 -6.17
C THR A 163 -9.04 1.01 -5.42
N TYR A 164 -10.37 1.00 -5.56
CA TYR A 164 -11.31 1.88 -4.83
C TYR A 164 -11.84 1.25 -3.53
N ILE A 165 -11.18 0.24 -3.00
CA ILE A 165 -11.43 -0.25 -1.64
C ILE A 165 -10.71 0.66 -0.64
N LEU A 166 -11.39 1.05 0.45
CA LEU A 166 -10.87 2.03 1.41
C LEU A 166 -9.57 1.60 2.11
N SER A 167 -9.21 0.32 2.09
CA SER A 167 -7.89 -0.13 2.53
C SER A 167 -6.74 0.25 1.59
N ASN A 168 -7.03 0.86 0.44
CA ASN A 168 -6.05 1.35 -0.54
C ASN A 168 -5.96 2.88 -0.57
N GLN A 169 -6.55 3.60 0.37
CA GLN A 169 -6.60 5.05 0.31
C GLN A 169 -5.99 5.74 1.53
N THR A 170 -5.47 6.94 1.31
CA THR A 170 -4.93 7.83 2.34
C THR A 170 -5.29 9.29 2.02
N PRO A 171 -5.31 10.21 3.00
CA PRO A 171 -5.53 11.62 2.71
C PRO A 171 -4.32 12.22 1.97
N GLN A 172 -4.52 12.67 0.74
CA GLN A 172 -3.49 13.35 -0.05
C GLN A 172 -3.95 14.74 -0.45
N ILE A 173 -3.07 15.74 -0.33
CA ILE A 173 -3.32 17.08 -0.87
C ILE A 173 -3.60 16.96 -2.37
N GLN A 174 -4.78 17.44 -2.82
CA GLN A 174 -5.24 17.21 -4.18
C GLN A 174 -4.37 17.89 -5.22
N ASN A 175 -4.23 19.21 -5.09
CA ASN A 175 -3.48 19.99 -6.07
C ASN A 175 -1.99 19.98 -5.73
N SER A 176 -1.16 19.88 -6.74
CA SER A 176 0.30 19.85 -6.69
C SER A 176 0.94 18.59 -6.08
N PHE A 177 0.31 17.91 -5.09
CA PHE A 177 0.79 16.62 -4.58
C PHE A 177 0.14 15.46 -5.34
N ASN A 178 -1.11 15.08 -5.04
CA ASN A 178 -1.80 13.94 -5.66
C ASN A 178 -1.92 14.08 -7.18
N GLY A 179 -2.47 15.19 -7.66
CA GLY A 179 -2.57 15.51 -9.10
C GLY A 179 -1.32 16.19 -9.68
N GLY A 180 -0.19 16.15 -9.01
CA GLY A 180 1.06 16.79 -9.40
C GLY A 180 2.26 15.85 -9.34
N ILE A 181 3.17 16.07 -8.37
CA ILE A 181 4.43 15.32 -8.27
C ILE A 181 4.19 13.82 -8.06
N TRP A 182 3.18 13.42 -7.28
CA TRP A 182 2.83 12.02 -7.03
C TRP A 182 2.30 11.34 -8.31
N SER A 183 1.36 11.96 -9.01
CA SER A 183 0.86 11.48 -10.31
C SER A 183 1.96 11.36 -11.37
N SER A 184 2.98 12.23 -11.32
CA SER A 184 4.15 12.15 -12.21
C SER A 184 5.01 10.91 -11.88
N LEU A 185 5.15 10.58 -10.59
CA LEU A 185 5.84 9.36 -10.16
C LEU A 185 5.06 8.08 -10.55
N GLU A 186 3.74 8.11 -10.43
CA GLU A 186 2.85 7.02 -10.89
C GLU A 186 2.90 6.83 -12.41
N THR A 187 3.08 7.92 -13.16
CA THR A 187 3.31 7.82 -14.61
C THR A 187 4.65 7.15 -14.90
N ALA A 188 5.70 7.48 -14.15
CA ALA A 188 7.01 6.86 -14.33
C ALA A 188 6.98 5.35 -14.07
N GLU A 189 6.24 4.87 -13.07
CA GLU A 189 6.16 3.43 -12.82
C GLU A 189 5.56 2.67 -14.01
N ARG A 190 4.53 3.22 -14.66
CA ARG A 190 3.97 2.64 -15.89
C ARG A 190 4.95 2.64 -17.05
N GLN A 191 5.80 3.69 -17.15
CA GLN A 191 6.80 3.80 -18.20
C GLN A 191 7.89 2.73 -18.12
N PHE A 192 8.07 2.07 -16.97
CA PHE A 192 9.01 0.96 -16.82
C PHE A 192 8.51 -0.38 -17.34
N VAL A 193 7.24 -0.49 -17.66
CA VAL A 193 6.66 -1.76 -18.16
C VAL A 193 6.07 -1.65 -19.55
N VAL A 194 5.83 -0.44 -20.08
CA VAL A 194 5.21 -0.24 -21.40
C VAL A 194 6.27 -0.23 -22.49
N THR A 195 6.17 -1.18 -23.40
CA THR A 195 7.05 -1.31 -24.58
C THR A 195 6.43 -0.74 -25.86
N ASP A 196 5.12 -0.63 -25.90
CA ASP A 196 4.36 -0.10 -27.06
C ASP A 196 4.50 1.42 -27.17
N SER A 197 5.29 1.86 -28.17
CA SER A 197 5.49 3.29 -28.46
C SER A 197 4.22 4.03 -28.91
N SER A 198 3.16 3.32 -29.27
CA SER A 198 1.86 3.95 -29.58
C SER A 198 1.12 4.43 -28.34
N ASN A 199 1.46 3.89 -27.16
CA ASN A 199 0.95 4.34 -25.87
C ASN A 199 1.75 5.55 -25.36
N GLN A 200 1.61 6.70 -26.03
CA GLN A 200 2.44 7.88 -25.74
C GLN A 200 2.33 8.42 -24.31
N SER A 201 1.24 8.13 -23.62
CA SER A 201 1.07 8.56 -22.21
C SER A 201 1.94 7.79 -21.24
N ASN A 202 2.27 6.53 -21.55
CA ASN A 202 2.99 5.62 -20.67
C ASN A 202 4.25 5.01 -21.30
N TYR A 203 4.64 5.44 -22.52
CA TYR A 203 5.89 5.01 -23.16
C TYR A 203 7.00 6.04 -22.94
N ASN A 204 8.21 5.57 -22.62
CA ASN A 204 9.38 6.42 -22.48
C ASN A 204 10.64 5.71 -23.03
N SER A 205 11.14 6.16 -24.16
CA SER A 205 12.32 5.59 -24.81
C SER A 205 13.64 5.73 -24.02
N GLN A 206 13.64 6.52 -22.94
CA GLN A 206 14.82 6.69 -22.07
C GLN A 206 14.88 5.67 -20.94
N PHE A 207 13.81 4.89 -20.76
CA PHE A 207 13.71 3.89 -19.69
C PHE A 207 13.92 2.50 -20.27
N THR A 208 14.78 1.72 -19.66
CA THR A 208 14.82 0.28 -19.91
C THR A 208 13.61 -0.36 -19.21
N THR A 209 12.78 -1.02 -20.00
CA THR A 209 11.56 -1.69 -19.49
C THR A 209 11.91 -3.01 -18.81
N THR A 210 10.98 -3.47 -17.98
CA THR A 210 11.03 -4.77 -17.30
C THR A 210 9.70 -5.49 -17.49
N ASP A 211 9.71 -6.82 -17.54
CA ASP A 211 8.48 -7.62 -17.64
C ASP A 211 7.57 -7.40 -16.43
N ILE A 212 8.18 -7.26 -15.24
CA ILE A 212 7.49 -7.03 -13.98
C ILE A 212 8.22 -5.95 -13.20
N LEU A 213 7.51 -4.88 -12.85
CA LEU A 213 7.94 -3.92 -11.85
C LEU A 213 7.31 -4.30 -10.51
N TYR A 214 8.12 -4.46 -9.48
CA TYR A 214 7.67 -4.68 -8.11
C TYR A 214 7.61 -3.33 -7.40
N VAL A 215 6.48 -3.04 -6.77
CA VAL A 215 6.23 -1.72 -6.15
C VAL A 215 5.76 -1.88 -4.73
N VAL A 216 6.36 -1.12 -3.82
CA VAL A 216 5.85 -0.90 -2.46
C VAL A 216 5.68 0.59 -2.23
N THR A 217 4.57 0.98 -1.63
CA THR A 217 4.27 2.39 -1.37
C THR A 217 3.49 2.54 -0.07
N GLY A 218 3.64 3.67 0.58
CA GLY A 218 2.89 3.94 1.80
C GLY A 218 2.99 5.37 2.30
N PRO A 219 2.15 5.73 3.27
CA PRO A 219 2.27 6.95 4.04
C PRO A 219 3.31 6.78 5.16
N CYS A 220 3.84 7.89 5.65
CA CYS A 220 4.58 7.93 6.90
C CYS A 220 4.08 9.08 7.78
N TYR A 221 3.83 8.78 9.04
CA TYR A 221 3.26 9.70 10.03
C TYR A 221 4.30 10.24 11.01
N GLN A 222 5.56 9.87 10.83
CA GLN A 222 6.67 10.33 11.68
C GLN A 222 7.58 11.26 10.89
N THR A 223 8.40 12.06 11.57
CA THR A 223 9.54 12.74 10.92
C THR A 223 10.72 11.81 10.79
N VAL A 224 11.54 12.17 9.81
CA VAL A 224 12.95 11.85 9.80
C VAL A 224 13.62 12.56 11.01
N GLY A 225 13.66 11.88 12.15
CA GLY A 225 14.21 12.45 13.40
C GLY A 225 13.31 12.36 14.63
N GLY A 226 12.06 11.89 14.47
CA GLY A 226 11.34 11.27 15.58
C GLY A 226 10.35 12.11 16.40
N ASN A 227 10.04 13.37 16.06
CA ASN A 227 9.14 14.19 16.88
C ASN A 227 8.18 15.07 16.07
N GLU A 228 7.40 14.48 15.16
CA GLU A 228 6.40 15.29 14.48
C GLU A 228 5.02 15.20 15.08
N THR A 229 4.37 16.36 15.05
CA THR A 229 2.93 16.45 15.26
C THR A 229 2.22 15.75 14.12
N VAL A 230 1.43 14.74 14.45
CA VAL A 230 0.48 14.15 13.51
C VAL A 230 -0.80 14.97 13.57
N TYR A 231 -1.07 15.69 12.50
CA TYR A 231 -2.31 16.44 12.34
C TYR A 231 -3.46 15.51 11.96
N GLU A 232 -4.69 15.93 12.23
CA GLU A 232 -5.87 15.13 11.96
C GLU A 232 -6.91 15.92 11.16
N LEU A 233 -7.48 15.30 10.15
CA LEU A 233 -8.72 15.74 9.55
C LEU A 233 -9.88 15.41 10.48
N THR A 234 -10.70 16.41 10.73
CA THR A 234 -11.87 16.26 11.59
C THR A 234 -13.15 16.15 10.76
N GLY A 235 -14.03 15.22 11.08
CA GLY A 235 -15.32 15.07 10.42
C GLY A 235 -16.20 16.32 10.49
N ARG A 236 -17.09 16.46 9.52
CA ARG A 236 -18.08 17.57 9.49
C ARG A 236 -19.11 17.47 10.63
N SER A 237 -19.32 16.28 11.13
CA SER A 237 -20.22 15.98 12.24
C SER A 237 -19.59 14.88 13.09
N GLN A 238 -19.84 14.88 14.40
CA GLN A 238 -19.40 13.82 15.31
C GLN A 238 -20.04 12.45 14.99
N ASP A 239 -21.10 12.44 14.19
CA ASP A 239 -21.76 11.21 13.73
C ASP A 239 -20.97 10.50 12.60
N VAL A 240 -19.95 11.15 12.04
CA VAL A 240 -19.05 10.55 11.04
C VAL A 240 -18.06 9.65 11.77
N VAL A 241 -17.99 8.39 11.38
CA VAL A 241 -17.04 7.42 11.95
C VAL A 241 -16.08 6.97 10.83
N PRO A 242 -14.77 7.03 11.04
CA PRO A 242 -14.06 7.70 12.14
C PRO A 242 -14.20 9.23 12.07
N TYR A 243 -14.36 9.87 13.22
CA TYR A 243 -14.50 11.33 13.29
C TYR A 243 -13.18 12.07 13.01
N LYS A 244 -12.06 11.43 13.31
CA LYS A 244 -10.72 11.96 13.08
C LYS A 244 -9.92 11.00 12.23
N VAL A 245 -9.21 11.54 11.26
CA VAL A 245 -8.33 10.80 10.36
C VAL A 245 -6.95 11.42 10.36
N PRO A 246 -5.90 10.72 10.81
CA PRO A 246 -4.54 11.22 10.79
C PRO A 246 -4.06 11.56 9.36
N ILE A 247 -3.33 12.66 9.23
CA ILE A 247 -2.74 13.12 7.99
C ILE A 247 -1.28 12.66 7.95
N PRO A 248 -0.84 11.93 6.91
CA PRO A 248 0.56 11.58 6.76
C PRO A 248 1.44 12.82 6.60
N ASN A 249 2.64 12.78 7.16
CA ASN A 249 3.66 13.82 6.99
C ASN A 249 4.50 13.60 5.73
N TYR A 250 4.63 12.35 5.31
CA TYR A 250 5.36 11.94 4.11
C TYR A 250 4.62 10.82 3.38
N TYR A 251 4.97 10.69 2.10
CA TYR A 251 4.66 9.52 1.28
C TYR A 251 5.95 8.96 0.69
N TRP A 252 6.02 7.66 0.59
CA TRP A 252 7.15 6.97 0.01
C TRP A 252 6.70 5.92 -1.01
N LYS A 253 7.55 5.67 -1.98
CA LYS A 253 7.35 4.64 -2.98
C LYS A 253 8.70 4.04 -3.34
N VAL A 254 8.76 2.72 -3.47
CA VAL A 254 9.98 1.99 -3.85
C VAL A 254 9.68 1.11 -5.04
N PHE A 255 10.55 1.16 -6.02
CA PHE A 255 10.53 0.31 -7.20
C PHE A 255 11.66 -0.70 -7.15
N LEU A 256 11.37 -1.93 -7.59
CA LEU A 256 12.34 -2.99 -7.76
C LEU A 256 12.19 -3.61 -9.15
N LYS A 257 13.31 -3.69 -9.88
CA LYS A 257 13.48 -4.48 -11.10
C LYS A 257 14.29 -5.72 -10.80
N VAL A 258 13.95 -6.85 -11.41
CA VAL A 258 14.64 -8.12 -11.20
C VAL A 258 14.91 -8.80 -12.53
N LYS A 259 16.16 -9.18 -12.75
CA LYS A 259 16.56 -10.02 -13.87
C LYS A 259 16.58 -11.48 -13.42
N LYS A 260 15.86 -12.33 -14.12
CA LYS A 260 15.77 -13.77 -13.82
C LYS A 260 16.33 -14.61 -14.96
N SER A 261 16.91 -15.75 -14.62
CA SER A 261 17.19 -16.85 -15.55
C SER A 261 16.48 -18.09 -15.06
N GLY A 262 15.39 -18.46 -15.74
CA GLY A 262 14.43 -19.42 -15.21
C GLY A 262 13.82 -18.89 -13.90
N ASN A 263 13.89 -19.69 -12.85
CA ASN A 263 13.37 -19.32 -11.52
C ASN A 263 14.45 -18.63 -10.63
N GLN A 264 15.67 -18.45 -11.11
CA GLN A 264 16.74 -17.86 -10.32
C GLN A 264 16.90 -16.37 -10.60
N ILE A 265 16.96 -15.58 -9.53
CA ILE A 265 17.28 -14.16 -9.59
C ILE A 265 18.78 -14.03 -9.85
N GLN A 266 19.15 -13.34 -10.93
CA GLN A 266 20.54 -13.12 -11.34
C GLN A 266 21.06 -11.76 -10.83
N SER A 267 20.22 -10.75 -10.92
CA SER A 267 20.50 -9.40 -10.46
C SER A 267 19.21 -8.66 -10.20
N ALA A 268 19.28 -7.61 -9.42
CA ALA A 268 18.16 -6.72 -9.15
C ALA A 268 18.67 -5.28 -8.99
N CYS A 269 17.75 -4.33 -9.12
CA CYS A 269 18.01 -2.91 -8.84
C CYS A 269 16.76 -2.30 -8.23
N ALA A 270 16.90 -1.57 -7.12
CA ALA A 270 15.82 -0.87 -6.48
C ALA A 270 16.11 0.63 -6.37
N ILE A 271 15.05 1.42 -6.22
CA ILE A 271 15.13 2.85 -5.95
C ILE A 271 13.94 3.31 -5.14
N GLY A 272 14.19 4.21 -4.20
CA GLY A 272 13.17 4.78 -3.35
C GLY A 272 12.90 6.26 -3.62
N PHE A 273 11.70 6.70 -3.31
CA PHE A 273 11.24 8.09 -3.34
C PHE A 273 10.61 8.44 -2.01
N TRP A 274 10.98 9.60 -1.47
CA TRP A 274 10.47 10.12 -0.21
C TRP A 274 10.05 11.55 -0.37
N LEU A 275 8.75 11.79 -0.30
CA LEU A 275 8.14 13.09 -0.56
C LEU A 275 7.43 13.60 0.70
N ALA A 276 7.80 14.81 1.14
CA ALA A 276 7.01 15.49 2.16
C ALA A 276 5.59 15.73 1.66
N HIS A 277 4.60 15.51 2.52
CA HIS A 277 3.20 15.76 2.18
C HIS A 277 2.90 17.25 2.28
N LYS A 278 3.18 17.97 1.21
CA LYS A 278 3.04 19.44 1.10
C LYS A 278 2.54 19.83 -0.28
N GLU A 279 2.24 21.12 -0.44
CA GLU A 279 2.04 21.69 -1.77
C GLU A 279 3.40 21.90 -2.46
N TYR A 280 3.52 21.37 -3.67
CA TYR A 280 4.73 21.49 -4.49
C TYR A 280 4.63 22.63 -5.47
N LYS A 281 5.76 23.28 -5.76
CA LYS A 281 5.86 24.38 -6.72
C LYS A 281 6.02 23.82 -8.14
N ASN A 282 5.60 24.60 -9.13
CA ASN A 282 5.88 24.29 -10.51
C ASN A 282 7.39 24.16 -10.73
N GLY A 283 7.82 23.06 -11.33
CA GLY A 283 9.22 22.78 -11.62
C GLY A 283 9.90 21.79 -10.66
N GLU A 284 9.36 21.55 -9.45
CA GLU A 284 9.82 20.44 -8.59
C GLU A 284 9.46 19.10 -9.25
N LYS A 285 10.42 18.19 -9.34
CA LYS A 285 10.26 16.87 -10.00
C LYS A 285 10.61 15.76 -9.03
N TYR A 286 9.89 14.64 -9.11
CA TYR A 286 10.21 13.45 -8.31
C TYR A 286 11.65 12.94 -8.52
N THR A 287 12.29 13.29 -9.66
CA THR A 287 13.69 12.95 -9.98
C THR A 287 14.72 13.89 -9.34
N ASP A 288 14.31 14.91 -8.62
CA ASP A 288 15.24 15.75 -7.89
C ASP A 288 15.92 14.93 -6.79
N SER A 289 17.23 15.07 -6.66
CA SER A 289 18.04 14.24 -5.75
C SER A 289 17.60 14.28 -4.28
N THR A 290 16.89 15.34 -3.89
CA THR A 290 16.31 15.49 -2.55
C THR A 290 15.20 14.48 -2.27
N PHE A 291 14.52 13.97 -3.29
CA PHE A 291 13.40 13.03 -3.15
C PHE A 291 13.81 11.59 -3.38
N ILE A 292 14.93 11.36 -4.08
CA ILE A 292 15.46 10.02 -4.34
C ILE A 292 16.18 9.52 -3.09
N LYS A 293 15.90 8.30 -2.69
CA LYS A 293 16.44 7.65 -1.51
C LYS A 293 16.84 6.20 -1.83
N SER A 294 17.75 5.65 -1.06
CA SER A 294 17.97 4.22 -1.04
C SER A 294 16.85 3.51 -0.28
N VAL A 295 16.71 2.22 -0.49
CA VAL A 295 15.75 1.37 0.25
C VAL A 295 16.07 1.42 1.74
N ASN A 296 17.35 1.22 2.11
CA ASN A 296 17.86 1.30 3.48
C ASN A 296 17.45 2.61 4.21
N GLN A 297 17.46 3.75 3.49
CA GLN A 297 17.01 5.02 4.09
C GLN A 297 15.50 5.01 4.38
N ILE A 298 14.69 4.46 3.49
CA ILE A 298 13.23 4.36 3.69
C ILE A 298 12.92 3.39 4.81
N GLU A 299 13.59 2.27 4.88
CA GLU A 299 13.46 1.29 5.96
C GLU A 299 13.81 1.89 7.32
N ALA A 300 14.92 2.60 7.40
CA ALA A 300 15.32 3.29 8.63
C ALA A 300 14.26 4.31 9.13
N TRP A 301 13.49 4.92 8.20
CA TRP A 301 12.46 5.90 8.54
C TRP A 301 11.08 5.29 8.79
N THR A 302 10.78 4.16 8.18
CA THR A 302 9.47 3.50 8.28
C THR A 302 9.45 2.36 9.29
N GLY A 303 10.61 1.77 9.55
CA GLY A 303 10.75 0.56 10.39
C GLY A 303 10.35 -0.73 9.68
N PHE A 304 10.07 -0.69 8.37
CA PHE A 304 9.79 -1.87 7.57
C PHE A 304 11.09 -2.47 7.04
N ASN A 305 11.13 -3.80 6.86
CA ASN A 305 12.11 -4.49 6.04
C ASN A 305 11.42 -4.79 4.69
N LEU A 306 11.86 -4.11 3.64
CA LEU A 306 11.27 -4.18 2.30
C LEU A 306 11.94 -5.31 1.49
N PHE A 307 11.22 -5.88 0.54
CA PHE A 307 11.74 -6.93 -0.35
C PHE A 307 12.30 -8.17 0.36
N ALA A 308 11.84 -8.45 1.56
CA ALA A 308 12.32 -9.55 2.42
C ALA A 308 12.27 -10.96 1.80
N ASN A 309 11.68 -11.12 0.62
CA ASN A 309 11.69 -12.37 -0.16
C ASN A 309 12.80 -12.41 -1.22
N LEU A 310 13.64 -11.36 -1.32
CA LEU A 310 14.87 -11.45 -2.12
C LEU A 310 15.89 -12.34 -1.39
N PRO A 311 16.78 -13.01 -2.13
CA PRO A 311 17.96 -13.62 -1.50
C PRO A 311 18.83 -12.56 -0.81
N ASP A 312 19.24 -12.79 0.44
CA ASP A 312 19.98 -11.83 1.29
C ASP A 312 21.16 -11.15 0.56
N SER A 313 21.93 -11.93 -0.22
CA SER A 313 23.09 -11.40 -0.96
C SER A 313 22.71 -10.43 -2.09
N ILE A 314 21.47 -10.44 -2.55
CA ILE A 314 20.93 -9.53 -3.55
C ILE A 314 20.25 -8.36 -2.85
N GLU A 315 19.47 -8.63 -1.83
CA GLU A 315 18.77 -7.65 -1.00
C GLU A 315 19.74 -6.56 -0.49
N GLU A 316 20.80 -6.95 0.23
CA GLU A 316 21.83 -6.04 0.72
C GLU A 316 22.46 -5.13 -0.36
N THR A 317 22.61 -5.65 -1.59
CA THR A 317 23.22 -4.88 -2.69
C THR A 317 22.25 -3.85 -3.29
N VAL A 318 20.97 -4.20 -3.42
CA VAL A 318 20.00 -3.33 -4.10
C VAL A 318 19.49 -2.21 -3.19
N GLU A 319 19.55 -2.41 -1.89
CA GLU A 319 19.01 -1.48 -0.88
C GLU A 319 19.83 -0.22 -0.71
N ASP A 320 21.12 -0.23 -1.09
CA ASP A 320 21.99 0.95 -1.03
C ASP A 320 21.89 1.86 -2.26
N ASN A 321 21.24 1.42 -3.34
CA ASN A 321 21.14 2.22 -4.56
C ASN A 321 20.25 3.45 -4.36
N SER A 322 20.77 4.61 -4.71
CA SER A 322 20.09 5.89 -4.78
C SER A 322 20.31 6.63 -6.10
N SER A 323 20.74 5.91 -7.14
CA SER A 323 21.01 6.46 -8.47
C SER A 323 19.82 6.25 -9.40
N TRP A 324 19.12 7.35 -9.74
CA TRP A 324 18.06 7.32 -10.74
C TRP A 324 18.55 6.83 -12.09
N ASP A 325 19.74 7.26 -12.53
CA ASP A 325 20.30 6.87 -13.82
C ASP A 325 20.60 5.37 -13.87
N SER A 326 21.13 4.80 -12.79
CA SER A 326 21.35 3.36 -12.69
C SER A 326 20.05 2.57 -12.73
N PHE A 327 19.02 3.04 -12.02
CA PHE A 327 17.73 2.36 -12.00
C PHE A 327 17.00 2.42 -13.34
N LYS A 328 16.93 3.60 -13.98
CA LYS A 328 16.18 3.76 -15.24
C LYS A 328 16.78 2.96 -16.40
N THR A 329 18.09 2.68 -16.36
CA THR A 329 18.82 1.95 -17.41
C THR A 329 19.20 0.52 -17.03
N PHE A 330 18.73 0.01 -15.87
CA PHE A 330 18.96 -1.36 -15.44
C PHE A 330 18.27 -2.35 -16.38
N GLU A 331 19.07 -3.31 -16.92
CA GLU A 331 18.67 -4.37 -17.85
C GLU A 331 18.62 -5.73 -17.14
#